data_c3b64ec87a1de6e4aca05074b4c011aa
#
_entry.id   c3b64ec87a1de6e4aca05074b4c011aa
#
_cell.length_a   1.000
_cell.length_b   1.000
_cell.length_c   1.000
_cell.angle_alpha   90.00
_cell.angle_beta   90.00
_cell.angle_gamma   90.00
#
_symmetry.space_group_name_H-M   'P 1'
#
loop_
_entity.id
_entity.type
_entity.pdbx_description
1 polymer ?
#
loop_
_entity_poly.entity_id
_entity_poly.type
_entity_poly.pdbx_seq_one_letter_code
_entity_poly.pdbx_strand_id
1 'polypeptide(L)'
;MRNSKRLEYLLHSPKIFYDVLARGRYDFEYDLAKGVGVKGLFNVSPVEITGNGKAEGVKFIRTKTVNGIAETIKGSEFIEECDWVIKATGQSRQVELLKLMEGIKLDDKGRISVNENFQTTNKKYFAAGDAVSGGQEVVNAVADGKRAAKGIKDLFI
;
A
#
# COMPACT_ATOMS: atom_id res chain seq x y z
N MET A 1 19.43 29.92 -1.69
CA MET A 1 19.97 29.40 -0.44
C MET A 1 18.87 29.11 0.60
N ARG A 2 17.84 28.31 0.26
CA ARG A 2 16.71 27.97 1.17
C ARG A 2 16.40 26.48 1.32
N ASN A 3 17.25 25.59 0.76
CA ASN A 3 16.96 24.14 0.73
C ASN A 3 17.85 23.25 1.61
N SER A 4 18.92 23.78 2.23
CA SER A 4 19.82 22.95 3.03
C SER A 4 19.28 22.61 4.42
N LYS A 5 18.56 23.55 5.07
CA LYS A 5 18.03 23.34 6.43
C LYS A 5 16.87 22.34 6.49
N ARG A 6 16.11 22.17 5.41
CA ARG A 6 14.99 21.23 5.37
C ARG A 6 15.43 19.77 5.25
N LEU A 7 16.59 19.54 4.63
CA LEU A 7 17.22 18.22 4.55
C LEU A 7 17.91 17.81 5.85
N GLU A 8 18.50 18.74 6.58
CA GLU A 8 19.10 18.45 7.90
C GLU A 8 18.05 18.08 8.95
N TYR A 9 16.87 18.69 8.93
CA TYR A 9 15.77 18.30 9.83
C TYR A 9 15.22 16.89 9.54
N LEU A 10 15.25 16.44 8.30
CA LEU A 10 14.88 15.06 7.93
C LEU A 10 15.91 14.02 8.36
N LEU A 11 17.15 14.43 8.64
CA LEU A 11 18.24 13.54 9.04
C LEU A 11 18.31 13.34 10.57
N HIS A 12 17.62 14.16 11.39
CA HIS A 12 17.70 14.12 12.85
C HIS A 12 16.49 13.44 13.52
N SER A 13 15.37 13.27 12.83
CA SER A 13 14.27 12.48 13.38
C SER A 13 14.49 10.99 13.08
N PRO A 14 14.33 10.08 14.05
CA PRO A 14 14.41 8.65 13.79
C PRO A 14 13.34 8.29 12.75
N LYS A 15 13.77 7.86 11.58
CA LYS A 15 12.87 7.35 10.53
C LYS A 15 12.49 5.93 10.90
N ILE A 16 11.23 5.71 11.19
CA ILE A 16 10.73 4.40 11.59
C ILE A 16 9.85 3.88 10.47
N PHE A 17 10.22 2.72 9.94
CA PHE A 17 9.40 1.91 9.06
C PHE A 17 8.82 0.76 9.89
N TYR A 18 7.51 0.54 9.82
CA TYR A 18 6.94 -0.63 10.43
C TYR A 18 6.21 -1.49 9.38
N ASP A 19 6.30 -2.80 9.57
CA ASP A 19 5.61 -3.77 8.75
C ASP A 19 4.99 -4.85 9.62
N VAL A 20 3.71 -5.10 9.38
CA VAL A 20 2.95 -6.10 10.13
C VAL A 20 3.13 -7.51 9.53
N LEU A 21 3.47 -7.62 8.24
CA LEU A 21 3.44 -8.92 7.54
C LEU A 21 4.38 -9.05 6.31
N ALA A 22 5.31 -8.13 6.06
CA ALA A 22 6.16 -8.23 4.88
C ALA A 22 7.21 -9.32 5.03
N ARG A 23 6.87 -10.50 4.60
CA ARG A 23 7.87 -11.52 4.28
C ARG A 23 8.13 -11.51 2.77
N GLY A 24 9.35 -11.10 2.38
CA GLY A 24 10.00 -11.57 1.17
C GLY A 24 9.71 -10.88 -0.15
N ARG A 25 9.09 -9.69 -0.19
CA ARG A 25 8.86 -8.99 -1.46
C ARG A 25 9.65 -7.70 -1.66
N TYR A 26 10.22 -7.14 -0.59
CA TYR A 26 10.84 -5.81 -0.57
C TYR A 26 12.17 -5.78 0.19
N ASP A 27 12.94 -6.86 0.17
CA ASP A 27 14.23 -6.92 0.87
C ASP A 27 15.18 -5.84 0.37
N PHE A 28 15.15 -5.54 -0.93
CA PHE A 28 15.97 -4.51 -1.55
C PHE A 28 15.58 -3.10 -1.07
N GLU A 29 14.29 -2.75 -1.05
CA GLU A 29 13.83 -1.45 -0.56
C GLU A 29 14.10 -1.28 0.93
N TYR A 30 13.94 -2.34 1.71
CA TYR A 30 14.25 -2.33 3.13
C TYR A 30 15.75 -2.13 3.38
N ASP A 31 16.62 -2.78 2.60
CA ASP A 31 18.07 -2.60 2.71
C ASP A 31 18.49 -1.19 2.31
N LEU A 32 17.89 -0.61 1.28
CA LEU A 32 18.10 0.80 0.94
C LEU A 32 17.67 1.72 2.08
N ALA A 33 16.50 1.48 2.68
CA ALA A 33 16.01 2.26 3.81
C ALA A 33 16.94 2.17 5.02
N LYS A 34 17.44 0.96 5.34
CA LYS A 34 18.43 0.75 6.39
C LYS A 34 19.73 1.51 6.11
N GLY A 35 20.18 1.50 4.85
CA GLY A 35 21.42 2.18 4.43
C GLY A 35 21.39 3.69 4.67
N VAL A 36 20.21 4.31 4.73
CA VAL A 36 20.03 5.73 5.07
C VAL A 36 19.56 5.95 6.52
N GLY A 37 19.71 4.96 7.39
CA GLY A 37 19.46 5.07 8.82
C GLY A 37 18.00 4.86 9.26
N VAL A 38 17.13 4.30 8.40
CA VAL A 38 15.77 3.93 8.80
C VAL A 38 15.82 2.71 9.72
N LYS A 39 15.10 2.78 10.84
CA LYS A 39 14.92 1.65 11.78
C LYS A 39 13.62 0.93 11.48
N GLY A 40 13.69 -0.39 11.31
CA GLY A 40 12.50 -1.23 11.19
C GLY A 40 11.96 -1.64 12.55
N LEU A 41 10.65 -1.48 12.74
CA LEU A 41 9.93 -2.06 13.88
C LEU A 41 9.07 -3.22 13.34
N PHE A 42 9.34 -4.42 13.81
CA PHE A 42 8.63 -5.63 13.41
C PHE A 42 7.77 -6.17 14.54
N ASN A 43 6.74 -6.93 14.18
CA ASN A 43 5.79 -7.51 15.14
C ASN A 43 5.14 -6.45 16.03
N VAL A 44 4.74 -5.35 15.43
CA VAL A 44 3.99 -4.26 16.09
C VAL A 44 2.82 -3.84 15.22
N SER A 45 1.78 -3.29 15.85
CA SER A 45 0.63 -2.68 15.17
C SER A 45 0.44 -1.27 15.70
N PRO A 46 0.21 -0.25 14.86
CA PRO A 46 -0.12 1.09 15.33
C PRO A 46 -1.52 1.08 15.95
N VAL A 47 -1.65 1.80 17.04
CA VAL A 47 -2.90 1.94 17.79
C VAL A 47 -3.45 3.35 17.64
N GLU A 48 -2.57 4.35 17.79
CA GLU A 48 -2.97 5.74 17.90
C GLU A 48 -1.80 6.66 17.51
N ILE A 49 -2.11 7.78 16.86
CA ILE A 49 -1.16 8.89 16.69
C ILE A 49 -1.37 9.81 17.90
N THR A 50 -0.32 10.03 18.66
CA THR A 50 -0.34 10.88 19.86
C THR A 50 0.08 12.31 19.53
N GLY A 51 -0.44 13.27 20.30
CA GLY A 51 -0.09 14.69 20.21
C GLY A 51 -1.30 15.62 20.37
N ASN A 52 -1.01 16.91 20.51
CA ASN A 52 -2.02 17.95 20.66
C ASN A 52 -1.91 18.96 19.52
N GLY A 53 -2.73 18.79 18.45
CA GLY A 53 -2.72 19.64 17.26
C GLY A 53 -1.58 19.38 16.28
N LYS A 54 -0.58 18.57 16.66
CA LYS A 54 0.51 18.07 15.81
C LYS A 54 0.86 16.64 16.24
N ALA A 55 1.48 15.87 15.34
CA ALA A 55 2.00 14.57 15.71
C ALA A 55 3.19 14.73 16.67
N GLU A 56 3.19 13.97 17.77
CA GLU A 56 4.27 13.91 18.76
C GLU A 56 4.78 12.48 18.94
N GLY A 57 4.03 11.49 18.46
CA GLY A 57 4.43 10.10 18.48
C GLY A 57 3.37 9.19 17.89
N VAL A 58 3.71 7.91 17.83
CA VAL A 58 2.78 6.83 17.48
C VAL A 58 2.80 5.80 18.61
N LYS A 59 1.64 5.48 19.13
CA LYS A 59 1.44 4.39 20.07
C LYS A 59 1.33 3.09 19.30
N PHE A 60 2.18 2.15 19.62
CA PHE A 60 2.19 0.80 19.07
C PHE A 60 1.83 -0.23 20.13
N ILE A 61 1.36 -1.38 19.69
CA ILE A 61 1.20 -2.58 20.50
C ILE A 61 1.99 -3.72 19.86
N ARG A 62 2.65 -4.55 20.65
CA ARG A 62 3.38 -5.72 20.13
C ARG A 62 2.40 -6.77 19.62
N THR A 63 2.82 -7.49 18.58
CA THR A 63 2.06 -8.59 18.01
C THR A 63 2.88 -9.88 18.01
N LYS A 64 2.19 -11.00 17.96
CA LYS A 64 2.75 -12.34 17.69
C LYS A 64 1.97 -12.98 16.58
N THR A 65 2.60 -13.83 15.79
CA THR A 65 1.92 -14.59 14.76
C THR A 65 1.46 -15.93 15.31
N VAL A 66 0.15 -16.17 15.28
CA VAL A 66 -0.47 -17.44 15.67
C VAL A 66 -1.27 -17.95 14.47
N ASN A 67 -0.93 -19.14 13.97
CA ASN A 67 -1.58 -19.73 12.79
C ASN A 67 -1.61 -18.79 11.56
N GLY A 68 -0.57 -18.00 11.34
CA GLY A 68 -0.50 -17.04 10.22
C GLY A 68 -1.27 -15.74 10.42
N ILE A 69 -1.90 -15.54 11.58
CA ILE A 69 -2.66 -14.33 11.94
C ILE A 69 -1.86 -13.55 13.00
N ALA A 70 -1.76 -12.25 12.80
CA ALA A 70 -1.13 -11.37 13.80
C ALA A 70 -2.12 -11.09 14.95
N GLU A 71 -1.76 -11.50 16.15
CA GLU A 71 -2.50 -11.24 17.39
C GLU A 71 -1.77 -10.22 18.23
N THR A 72 -2.49 -9.27 18.82
CA THR A 72 -1.92 -8.28 19.74
C THR A 72 -1.58 -8.89 21.10
N ILE A 73 -0.50 -8.43 21.71
CA ILE A 73 -0.09 -8.82 23.07
C ILE A 73 -0.59 -7.73 24.02
N LYS A 74 -1.64 -8.02 24.76
CA LYS A 74 -2.26 -7.09 25.71
C LYS A 74 -1.25 -6.60 26.75
N GLY A 75 -1.23 -5.29 27.00
CA GLY A 75 -0.32 -4.66 27.98
C GLY A 75 1.10 -4.45 27.47
N SER A 76 1.32 -4.55 26.13
CA SER A 76 2.64 -4.36 25.51
C SER A 76 2.75 -3.05 24.72
N GLU A 77 1.86 -2.11 25.02
CA GLU A 77 1.80 -0.83 24.35
C GLU A 77 3.05 0.00 24.70
N PHE A 78 3.54 0.73 23.69
CA PHE A 78 4.65 1.68 23.85
C PHE A 78 4.48 2.83 22.86
N ILE A 79 5.18 3.94 23.09
CA ILE A 79 5.15 5.11 22.21
C ILE A 79 6.53 5.28 21.57
N GLU A 80 6.53 5.50 20.25
CA GLU A 80 7.69 5.99 19.50
C GLU A 80 7.45 7.45 19.18
N GLU A 81 8.34 8.32 19.63
CA GLU A 81 8.27 9.75 19.41
C GLU A 81 8.60 10.11 17.96
N CYS A 82 7.82 10.98 17.37
CA CYS A 82 8.05 11.48 16.00
C CYS A 82 7.34 12.81 15.77
N ASP A 83 7.88 13.62 14.87
CA ASP A 83 7.26 14.88 14.42
C ASP A 83 6.37 14.70 13.19
N TRP A 84 6.51 13.58 12.47
CA TRP A 84 5.78 13.29 11.25
C TRP A 84 5.37 11.83 11.18
N VAL A 85 4.14 11.61 10.74
CA VAL A 85 3.61 10.26 10.46
C VAL A 85 3.20 10.19 8.98
N ILE A 86 3.81 9.26 8.23
CA ILE A 86 3.46 8.99 6.85
C ILE A 86 2.74 7.65 6.79
N LYS A 87 1.45 7.68 6.42
CA LYS A 87 0.66 6.48 6.26
C LYS A 87 0.82 5.92 4.84
N ALA A 88 1.50 4.79 4.71
CA ALA A 88 1.72 4.08 3.45
C ALA A 88 1.27 2.61 3.55
N THR A 89 0.09 2.36 4.16
CA THR A 89 -0.43 1.03 4.50
C THR A 89 -1.22 0.36 3.38
N GLY A 90 -1.07 0.84 2.15
CA GLY A 90 -1.84 0.37 1.00
C GLY A 90 -3.27 0.94 0.96
N GLN A 91 -4.07 0.40 0.08
CA GLN A 91 -5.45 0.83 -0.15
C GLN A 91 -6.41 -0.35 -0.10
N SER A 92 -7.60 -0.13 0.43
CA SER A 92 -8.69 -1.09 0.33
C SER A 92 -9.30 -1.09 -1.07
N ARG A 93 -9.73 -2.25 -1.54
CA ARG A 93 -10.42 -2.36 -2.82
C ARG A 93 -11.78 -1.68 -2.76
N GLN A 94 -12.14 -0.98 -3.82
CA GLN A 94 -13.42 -0.27 -3.94
C GLN A 94 -14.54 -1.22 -4.39
N VAL A 95 -14.68 -2.38 -3.74
CA VAL A 95 -15.62 -3.43 -4.12
C VAL A 95 -17.05 -2.94 -4.15
N GLU A 96 -17.44 -2.12 -3.18
CA GLU A 96 -18.81 -1.59 -3.12
C GLU A 96 -19.11 -0.63 -4.27
N LEU A 97 -18.15 0.20 -4.67
CA LEU A 97 -18.27 1.03 -5.86
C LEU A 97 -18.41 0.18 -7.13
N LEU A 98 -17.57 -0.86 -7.26
CA LEU A 98 -17.56 -1.73 -8.44
C LEU A 98 -18.86 -2.54 -8.56
N LYS A 99 -19.49 -2.91 -7.45
CA LYS A 99 -20.82 -3.57 -7.46
C LYS A 99 -21.96 -2.70 -8.01
N LEU A 100 -21.81 -1.37 -7.93
CA LEU A 100 -22.77 -0.43 -8.51
C LEU A 100 -22.65 -0.33 -10.04
N MET A 101 -21.57 -0.80 -10.60
CA MET A 101 -21.34 -0.77 -12.07
C MET A 101 -21.98 -2.01 -12.70
N GLU A 102 -23.09 -1.83 -13.39
CA GLU A 102 -23.85 -2.90 -14.01
C GLU A 102 -23.00 -3.73 -14.99
N GLY A 103 -23.09 -5.04 -14.85
CA GLY A 103 -22.39 -5.98 -15.73
C GLY A 103 -20.89 -6.10 -15.52
N ILE A 104 -20.32 -5.57 -14.44
CA ILE A 104 -18.93 -5.80 -14.04
C ILE A 104 -18.89 -7.03 -13.12
N LYS A 105 -18.09 -8.03 -13.50
CA LYS A 105 -17.80 -9.19 -12.64
C LYS A 105 -16.47 -8.99 -11.91
N LEU A 106 -16.44 -9.40 -10.66
CA LEU A 106 -15.22 -9.45 -9.85
C LEU A 106 -14.78 -10.90 -9.66
N ASP A 107 -13.48 -11.09 -9.52
CA ASP A 107 -12.92 -12.40 -9.10
C ASP A 107 -13.04 -12.59 -7.57
N ASP A 108 -12.63 -13.76 -7.08
CA ASP A 108 -12.67 -14.13 -5.66
C ASP A 108 -11.82 -13.21 -4.77
N LYS A 109 -10.90 -12.45 -5.38
CA LYS A 109 -10.06 -11.47 -4.70
C LYS A 109 -10.62 -10.04 -4.79
N GLY A 110 -11.81 -9.85 -5.35
CA GLY A 110 -12.46 -8.55 -5.53
C GLY A 110 -11.79 -7.67 -6.60
N ARG A 111 -11.12 -8.26 -7.60
CA ARG A 111 -10.53 -7.59 -8.76
C ARG A 111 -11.49 -7.66 -9.94
N ILE A 112 -11.42 -6.70 -10.85
CA ILE A 112 -12.25 -6.71 -12.06
C ILE A 112 -11.80 -7.86 -12.97
N SER A 113 -12.74 -8.73 -13.34
CA SER A 113 -12.51 -9.79 -14.32
C SER A 113 -12.54 -9.23 -15.74
N VAL A 114 -11.51 -9.53 -16.52
CA VAL A 114 -11.39 -9.12 -17.92
C VAL A 114 -11.02 -10.31 -18.81
N ASN A 115 -11.31 -10.19 -20.11
CA ASN A 115 -10.83 -11.12 -21.11
C ASN A 115 -9.38 -10.78 -21.56
N GLU A 116 -8.86 -11.49 -22.54
CA GLU A 116 -7.53 -11.29 -23.13
C GLU A 116 -7.29 -9.88 -23.71
N ASN A 117 -8.37 -9.19 -24.10
CA ASN A 117 -8.34 -7.83 -24.62
C ASN A 117 -8.59 -6.77 -23.54
N PHE A 118 -8.52 -7.14 -22.25
CA PHE A 118 -8.79 -6.26 -21.10
C PHE A 118 -10.23 -5.70 -21.05
N GLN A 119 -11.16 -6.30 -21.80
CA GLN A 119 -12.57 -5.96 -21.79
C GLN A 119 -13.28 -6.71 -20.64
N THR A 120 -14.13 -6.01 -19.92
CA THR A 120 -14.95 -6.59 -18.85
C THR A 120 -16.13 -7.37 -19.41
N THR A 121 -16.93 -7.97 -18.54
CA THR A 121 -18.21 -8.62 -18.94
C THR A 121 -19.24 -7.61 -19.47
N ASN A 122 -19.15 -6.34 -19.10
CA ASN A 122 -19.85 -5.27 -19.79
C ASN A 122 -18.99 -4.74 -20.95
N LYS A 123 -19.43 -4.96 -22.18
CA LYS A 123 -18.67 -4.63 -23.40
C LYS A 123 -18.27 -3.16 -23.54
N LYS A 124 -18.88 -2.26 -22.77
CA LYS A 124 -18.55 -0.83 -22.77
C LYS A 124 -17.34 -0.48 -21.91
N TYR A 125 -16.92 -1.39 -21.02
CA TYR A 125 -15.86 -1.11 -20.05
C TYR A 125 -14.64 -1.98 -20.29
N PHE A 126 -13.48 -1.35 -20.15
CA PHE A 126 -12.18 -1.98 -20.10
C PHE A 126 -11.53 -1.66 -18.77
N ALA A 127 -10.73 -2.57 -18.24
CA ALA A 127 -10.00 -2.37 -17.00
C ALA A 127 -8.58 -2.90 -17.14
N ALA A 128 -7.64 -2.23 -16.48
CA ALA A 128 -6.21 -2.56 -16.54
C ALA A 128 -5.50 -2.17 -15.24
N GLY A 129 -4.24 -2.57 -15.11
CA GLY A 129 -3.39 -2.27 -13.97
C GLY A 129 -3.92 -2.86 -12.66
N ASP A 130 -3.78 -2.14 -11.55
CA ASP A 130 -4.07 -2.63 -10.19
C ASP A 130 -5.52 -3.10 -10.01
N ALA A 131 -6.46 -2.52 -10.76
CA ALA A 131 -7.86 -2.93 -10.72
C ALA A 131 -8.07 -4.39 -11.19
N VAL A 132 -7.17 -4.90 -12.03
CA VAL A 132 -7.19 -6.25 -12.61
C VAL A 132 -6.14 -7.14 -11.96
N SER A 133 -4.90 -6.64 -11.83
CA SER A 133 -3.75 -7.41 -11.32
C SER A 133 -3.71 -7.49 -9.79
N GLY A 134 -4.36 -6.55 -9.10
CA GLY A 134 -4.39 -6.49 -7.64
C GLY A 134 -3.21 -5.77 -7.00
N GLY A 135 -2.54 -4.92 -7.74
CA GLY A 135 -1.39 -4.13 -7.33
C GLY A 135 -0.07 -4.78 -7.72
N GLN A 136 0.67 -4.09 -8.57
CA GLN A 136 2.01 -4.44 -9.04
C GLN A 136 2.83 -3.16 -9.21
N GLU A 137 3.97 -3.25 -9.87
CA GLU A 137 4.79 -2.10 -10.17
C GLU A 137 4.18 -1.21 -11.27
N VAL A 138 4.58 0.06 -11.30
CA VAL A 138 4.10 1.05 -12.30
C VAL A 138 4.30 0.55 -13.73
N VAL A 139 5.41 -0.13 -14.02
CA VAL A 139 5.70 -0.68 -15.35
C VAL A 139 4.66 -1.72 -15.78
N ASN A 140 4.14 -2.52 -14.85
CA ASN A 140 3.07 -3.50 -15.11
C ASN A 140 1.75 -2.78 -15.44
N ALA A 141 1.38 -1.78 -14.64
CA ALA A 141 0.17 -1.00 -14.87
C ALA A 141 0.20 -0.28 -16.23
N VAL A 142 1.37 0.28 -16.62
CA VAL A 142 1.56 0.90 -17.94
C VAL A 142 1.45 -0.12 -19.07
N ALA A 143 2.05 -1.30 -18.90
CA ALA A 143 1.93 -2.37 -19.91
C ALA A 143 0.49 -2.83 -20.10
N ASP A 144 -0.24 -3.03 -18.99
CA ASP A 144 -1.66 -3.39 -19.02
C ASP A 144 -2.53 -2.31 -19.66
N GLY A 145 -2.27 -1.04 -19.36
CA GLY A 145 -2.95 0.10 -19.99
C GLY A 145 -2.77 0.13 -21.50
N LYS A 146 -1.55 -0.15 -22.00
CA LYS A 146 -1.27 -0.26 -23.44
C LYS A 146 -2.02 -1.42 -24.09
N ARG A 147 -2.12 -2.58 -23.42
CA ARG A 147 -2.87 -3.74 -23.90
C ARG A 147 -4.36 -3.44 -23.96
N ALA A 148 -4.91 -2.80 -22.92
CA ALA A 148 -6.30 -2.37 -22.89
C ALA A 148 -6.62 -1.37 -24.04
N ALA A 149 -5.75 -0.39 -24.25
CA ALA A 149 -5.89 0.57 -25.37
C ALA A 149 -5.87 -0.13 -26.73
N LYS A 150 -5.02 -1.16 -26.89
CA LYS A 150 -5.03 -1.98 -28.10
C LYS A 150 -6.36 -2.74 -28.24
N GLY A 151 -6.84 -3.38 -27.17
CA GLY A 151 -8.13 -4.08 -27.16
C GLY A 151 -9.30 -3.17 -27.52
N ILE A 152 -9.28 -1.91 -27.07
CA ILE A 152 -10.27 -0.90 -27.48
C ILE A 152 -10.15 -0.60 -28.97
N LYS A 153 -8.93 -0.32 -29.46
CA LYS A 153 -8.69 -0.04 -30.87
C LYS A 153 -9.21 -1.15 -31.77
N ASP A 154 -8.92 -2.41 -31.45
CA ASP A 154 -9.29 -3.58 -32.28
C ASP A 154 -10.82 -3.82 -32.34
N LEU A 155 -11.62 -3.10 -31.51
CA LEU A 155 -13.09 -3.10 -31.62
C LEU A 155 -13.65 -2.10 -32.62
N PHE A 156 -12.88 -1.10 -33.02
CA PHE A 156 -13.34 0.00 -33.85
C PHE A 156 -12.70 0.02 -35.25
N ILE A 157 -11.81 -0.93 -35.52
CA ILE A 157 -11.15 -1.12 -36.82
C ILE A 157 -11.41 -2.54 -37.34
#